data_b5fa0204e162ec7a553a3fb0f901ddba
#
_entry.id   b5fa0204e162ec7a553a3fb0f901ddba
#
_cell.length_a   1.000
_cell.length_b   1.000
_cell.length_c   1.000
_cell.angle_alpha   90.00
_cell.angle_beta   90.00
_cell.angle_gamma   90.00
#
_symmetry.space_group_name_H-M   'P 1'
#
loop_
_entity.id
_entity.type
_entity.pdbx_description
1 polymer ?
#
loop_
_entity_poly.entity_id
_entity_poly.type
_entity_poly.pdbx_seq_one_letter_code
_entity_poly.pdbx_strand_id
1 'polypeptide(L)'
;MQVGVLAVQGAFAEMAAYWRAQGADTFEIRQLADLERDIDLLTFPGGESTVQGKLLHDLGLFKPLKDRIQGGLPVFAVCAGLILLAEKVEDAGGRPGVRPSQWFGVLPVTVRRNAYGRQLGSFRTVGTFDGKPDVPMTFIRAPAITDVLAPDVEVLSTFDGAPTAVRWRNITAFTWHPELNT
;
A
#
# COMPACT_ATOMS: atom_id res chain seq x y z
N MET A 1 0.85 12.09 -16.85
CA MET A 1 0.80 10.78 -16.16
C MET A 1 -0.62 10.56 -15.65
N GLN A 2 -1.24 9.46 -16.04
CA GLN A 2 -2.59 9.07 -15.61
C GLN A 2 -2.49 8.17 -14.39
N VAL A 3 -2.99 8.62 -13.24
CA VAL A 3 -2.95 7.88 -11.97
C VAL A 3 -4.34 7.35 -11.63
N GLY A 4 -4.49 6.02 -11.66
CA GLY A 4 -5.68 5.34 -11.17
C GLY A 4 -5.62 5.18 -9.66
N VAL A 5 -6.55 5.79 -8.94
CA VAL A 5 -6.64 5.70 -7.48
C VAL A 5 -7.74 4.72 -7.10
N LEU A 6 -7.38 3.63 -6.41
CA LEU A 6 -8.39 2.71 -5.89
C LEU A 6 -9.29 3.43 -4.88
N ALA A 7 -10.57 3.58 -5.21
CA ALA A 7 -11.52 4.41 -4.45
C ALA A 7 -12.72 3.60 -3.92
N VAL A 8 -12.49 2.36 -3.53
CA VAL A 8 -13.53 1.50 -2.96
C VAL A 8 -13.73 1.77 -1.46
N GLN A 9 -12.66 2.16 -0.74
CA GLN A 9 -12.70 2.53 0.69
C GLN A 9 -11.36 3.17 1.09
N GLY A 10 -11.36 4.08 2.08
CA GLY A 10 -10.16 4.67 2.69
C GLY A 10 -9.84 6.08 2.18
N ALA A 11 -8.57 6.49 2.32
CA ALA A 11 -8.07 7.83 2.07
C ALA A 11 -7.77 8.10 0.57
N PHE A 12 -8.70 7.73 -0.32
CA PHE A 12 -8.49 7.88 -1.77
C PHE A 12 -8.53 9.35 -2.22
N ALA A 13 -9.26 10.22 -1.52
CA ALA A 13 -9.30 11.65 -1.83
C ALA A 13 -7.94 12.32 -1.55
N GLU A 14 -7.33 12.01 -0.41
CA GLU A 14 -6.00 12.47 -0.02
C GLU A 14 -4.94 11.95 -0.98
N MET A 15 -5.01 10.67 -1.36
CA MET A 15 -4.11 10.07 -2.34
C MET A 15 -4.23 10.75 -3.71
N ALA A 16 -5.45 11.03 -4.16
CA ALA A 16 -5.68 11.76 -5.40
C ALA A 16 -5.15 13.20 -5.34
N ALA A 17 -5.33 13.89 -4.20
CA ALA A 17 -4.80 15.24 -3.99
C ALA A 17 -3.26 15.24 -4.01
N TYR A 18 -2.61 14.26 -3.38
CA TYR A 18 -1.17 14.08 -3.39
C TYR A 18 -0.60 13.99 -4.81
N TRP A 19 -1.18 13.17 -5.67
CA TRP A 19 -0.71 13.01 -7.04
C TRP A 19 -1.02 14.22 -7.92
N ARG A 20 -2.19 14.87 -7.74
CA ARG A 20 -2.50 16.13 -8.44
C ARG A 20 -1.51 17.25 -8.09
N ALA A 21 -1.09 17.33 -6.83
CA ALA A 21 -0.08 18.30 -6.41
C ALA A 21 1.29 18.08 -7.10
N GLN A 22 1.54 16.87 -7.58
CA GLN A 22 2.73 16.51 -8.36
C GLN A 22 2.52 16.61 -9.88
N GLY A 23 1.42 17.21 -10.33
CA GLY A 23 1.12 17.42 -11.75
C GLY A 23 0.56 16.20 -12.49
N ALA A 24 0.08 15.19 -11.78
CA ALA A 24 -0.58 14.04 -12.40
C ALA A 24 -2.08 14.27 -12.59
N ASP A 25 -2.63 13.69 -13.65
CA ASP A 25 -4.08 13.54 -13.82
C ASP A 25 -4.53 12.30 -13.04
N THR A 26 -5.52 12.46 -12.17
CA THR A 26 -6.02 11.38 -11.32
C THR A 26 -7.46 11.03 -11.64
N PHE A 27 -7.80 9.76 -11.54
CA PHE A 27 -9.18 9.29 -11.56
C PHE A 27 -9.40 8.17 -10.56
N GLU A 28 -10.62 8.02 -10.12
CA GLU A 28 -11.01 7.00 -9.16
C GLU A 28 -11.38 5.70 -9.86
N ILE A 29 -10.91 4.58 -9.29
CA ILE A 29 -11.28 3.23 -9.70
C ILE A 29 -12.30 2.69 -8.68
N ARG A 30 -13.57 2.60 -9.09
CA ARG A 30 -14.69 2.14 -8.25
C ARG A 30 -15.42 0.92 -8.83
N GLN A 31 -15.27 0.68 -10.13
CA GLN A 31 -15.96 -0.37 -10.89
C GLN A 31 -15.13 -0.82 -12.08
N LEU A 32 -15.51 -1.94 -12.69
CA LEU A 32 -14.77 -2.53 -13.81
C LEU A 32 -14.58 -1.57 -14.99
N ALA A 33 -15.60 -0.78 -15.34
CA ALA A 33 -15.52 0.17 -16.44
C ALA A 33 -14.40 1.21 -16.27
N ASP A 34 -14.02 1.54 -15.02
CA ASP A 34 -12.95 2.49 -14.76
C ASP A 34 -11.57 1.94 -15.18
N LEU A 35 -11.44 0.61 -15.31
CA LEU A 35 -10.23 -0.05 -15.77
C LEU A 35 -10.06 0.02 -17.31
N GLU A 36 -11.04 0.47 -18.08
CA GLU A 36 -10.90 0.68 -19.52
C GLU A 36 -10.02 1.89 -19.86
N ARG A 37 -9.78 2.75 -18.86
CA ARG A 37 -8.89 3.91 -19.00
C ARG A 37 -7.42 3.48 -18.97
N ASP A 38 -6.57 4.28 -19.60
CA ASP A 38 -5.12 4.14 -19.49
C ASP A 38 -4.67 4.45 -18.06
N ILE A 39 -3.81 3.60 -17.52
CA ILE A 39 -3.25 3.73 -16.17
C ILE A 39 -1.73 3.64 -16.27
N ASP A 40 -1.04 4.76 -16.03
CA ASP A 40 0.42 4.79 -15.92
C ASP A 40 0.90 4.35 -14.54
N LEU A 41 0.11 4.63 -13.49
CA LEU A 41 0.37 4.27 -12.10
C LEU A 41 -0.94 3.93 -11.40
N LEU A 42 -0.99 2.78 -10.77
CA LEU A 42 -2.07 2.35 -9.89
C LEU A 42 -1.73 2.66 -8.43
N THR A 43 -2.66 3.30 -7.70
CA THR A 43 -2.42 3.61 -6.29
C THR A 43 -3.45 2.97 -5.37
N PHE A 44 -2.93 2.37 -4.28
CA PHE A 44 -3.71 1.77 -3.21
C PHE A 44 -3.59 2.65 -1.97
N PRO A 45 -4.65 3.39 -1.58
CA PRO A 45 -4.62 4.26 -0.42
C PRO A 45 -4.65 3.48 0.89
N GLY A 46 -4.32 4.17 1.97
CA GLY A 46 -4.59 3.69 3.33
C GLY A 46 -6.09 3.53 3.58
N GLY A 47 -6.44 2.68 4.56
CA GLY A 47 -7.83 2.39 4.90
C GLY A 47 -7.95 1.13 5.75
N GLU A 48 -9.06 0.41 5.59
CA GLU A 48 -9.29 -0.88 6.24
C GLU A 48 -9.12 -2.00 5.21
N SER A 49 -8.01 -2.74 5.30
CA SER A 49 -7.61 -3.73 4.30
C SER A 49 -8.63 -4.86 4.09
N THR A 50 -9.29 -5.32 5.17
CA THR A 50 -10.30 -6.39 5.08
C THR A 50 -11.54 -5.94 4.29
N VAL A 51 -11.97 -4.69 4.52
CA VAL A 51 -13.09 -4.09 3.77
C VAL A 51 -12.70 -3.84 2.32
N GLN A 52 -11.52 -3.28 2.08
CA GLN A 52 -11.01 -3.08 0.71
C GLN A 52 -10.92 -4.40 -0.05
N GLY A 53 -10.34 -5.45 0.56
CA GLY A 53 -10.23 -6.77 -0.05
C GLY A 53 -11.58 -7.37 -0.38
N LYS A 54 -12.57 -7.28 0.54
CA LYS A 54 -13.93 -7.72 0.27
C LYS A 54 -14.56 -6.98 -0.90
N LEU A 55 -14.50 -5.63 -0.90
CA LEU A 55 -15.09 -4.81 -1.97
C LEU A 55 -14.43 -5.05 -3.32
N LEU A 56 -13.13 -5.30 -3.37
CA LEU A 56 -12.43 -5.68 -4.60
C LEU A 56 -13.01 -6.95 -5.23
N HIS A 57 -13.36 -7.94 -4.41
CA HIS A 57 -14.02 -9.16 -4.89
C HIS A 57 -15.48 -8.91 -5.28
N ASP A 58 -16.25 -8.23 -4.44
CA ASP A 58 -17.67 -7.96 -4.69
C ASP A 58 -17.89 -7.14 -5.98
N LEU A 59 -16.96 -6.22 -6.29
CA LEU A 59 -16.99 -5.38 -7.48
C LEU A 59 -16.32 -6.02 -8.71
N GLY A 60 -15.77 -7.22 -8.59
CA GLY A 60 -15.05 -7.91 -9.66
C GLY A 60 -13.70 -7.31 -10.03
N LEU A 61 -13.18 -6.37 -9.25
CA LEU A 61 -11.93 -5.64 -9.50
C LEU A 61 -10.67 -6.47 -9.18
N PHE A 62 -10.79 -7.46 -8.30
CA PHE A 62 -9.63 -8.17 -7.74
C PHE A 62 -8.77 -8.82 -8.82
N LYS A 63 -9.36 -9.70 -9.64
CA LYS A 63 -8.61 -10.44 -10.67
C LYS A 63 -8.03 -9.52 -11.75
N PRO A 64 -8.79 -8.59 -12.36
CA PRO A 64 -8.24 -7.67 -13.37
C PRO A 64 -7.10 -6.82 -12.85
N LEU A 65 -7.17 -6.31 -11.61
CA LEU A 65 -6.08 -5.55 -11.00
C LEU A 65 -4.86 -6.43 -10.74
N LYS A 66 -5.05 -7.65 -10.21
CA LYS A 66 -3.95 -8.61 -10.00
C LYS A 66 -3.21 -8.91 -11.30
N ASP A 67 -3.94 -9.20 -12.36
CA ASP A 67 -3.36 -9.50 -13.68
C ASP A 67 -2.54 -8.31 -14.22
N ARG A 68 -3.03 -7.08 -14.06
CA ARG A 68 -2.30 -5.86 -14.47
C ARG A 68 -1.05 -5.63 -13.64
N ILE A 69 -1.11 -5.82 -12.31
CA ILE A 69 0.05 -5.69 -11.41
C ILE A 69 1.13 -6.71 -11.81
N GLN A 70 0.74 -7.96 -12.01
CA GLN A 70 1.66 -9.02 -12.44
C GLN A 70 2.19 -8.79 -13.86
N GLY A 71 1.44 -8.12 -14.70
CA GLY A 71 1.82 -7.67 -16.04
C GLY A 71 2.77 -6.46 -16.05
N GLY A 72 3.13 -5.92 -14.89
CA GLY A 72 4.14 -4.86 -14.77
C GLY A 72 3.57 -3.44 -14.61
N LEU A 73 2.24 -3.28 -14.42
CA LEU A 73 1.66 -1.97 -14.12
C LEU A 73 2.33 -1.40 -12.84
N PRO A 74 2.91 -0.19 -12.89
CA PRO A 74 3.49 0.45 -11.70
C PRO A 74 2.46 0.62 -10.58
N VAL A 75 2.87 0.33 -9.34
CA VAL A 75 2.02 0.38 -8.16
C VAL A 75 2.65 1.20 -7.04
N PHE A 76 1.85 2.07 -6.45
CA PHE A 76 2.17 2.80 -5.23
C PHE A 76 1.12 2.45 -4.16
N ALA A 77 1.57 1.86 -3.04
CA ALA A 77 0.67 1.32 -2.04
C ALA A 77 1.00 1.80 -0.63
N VAL A 78 0.00 2.23 0.11
CA VAL A 78 0.15 2.83 1.43
C VAL A 78 -0.66 2.06 2.48
N CYS A 79 -0.05 1.72 3.61
CA CYS A 79 -0.72 1.16 4.79
C CYS A 79 -1.61 -0.05 4.45
N ALA A 80 -2.93 0.13 4.35
CA ALA A 80 -3.85 -0.94 3.93
C ALA A 80 -3.52 -1.48 2.53
N GLY A 81 -3.08 -0.61 1.61
CA GLY A 81 -2.62 -1.00 0.27
C GLY A 81 -1.41 -1.95 0.31
N LEU A 82 -0.43 -1.70 1.19
CA LEU A 82 0.68 -2.62 1.43
C LEU A 82 0.16 -3.99 1.91
N ILE A 83 -0.80 -4.00 2.85
CA ILE A 83 -1.38 -5.25 3.37
C ILE A 83 -2.05 -6.05 2.24
N LEU A 84 -2.80 -5.37 1.34
CA LEU A 84 -3.44 -6.02 0.20
C LEU A 84 -2.44 -6.70 -0.75
N LEU A 85 -1.25 -6.13 -0.92
CA LEU A 85 -0.24 -6.64 -1.85
C LEU A 85 0.65 -7.72 -1.24
N ALA A 86 0.80 -7.76 0.08
CA ALA A 86 1.72 -8.66 0.78
C ALA A 86 1.43 -10.15 0.50
N GLU A 87 2.50 -10.93 0.36
CA GLU A 87 2.42 -12.38 0.19
C GLU A 87 1.90 -13.06 1.44
N LYS A 88 2.34 -12.59 2.62
CA LYS A 88 1.89 -13.10 3.92
C LYS A 88 1.38 -11.97 4.79
N VAL A 89 0.23 -12.19 5.41
CA VAL A 89 -0.39 -11.25 6.33
C VAL A 89 -0.64 -11.93 7.67
N GLU A 90 -0.16 -11.30 8.74
CA GLU A 90 -0.35 -11.72 10.11
C GLU A 90 -1.28 -10.73 10.84
N ASP A 91 -2.10 -11.24 11.75
CA ASP A 91 -2.85 -10.40 12.70
C ASP A 91 -1.97 -10.02 13.91
N ALA A 92 -2.46 -9.11 14.73
CA ALA A 92 -1.81 -8.76 15.99
C ALA A 92 -1.53 -10.03 16.81
N GLY A 93 -0.26 -10.22 17.21
CA GLY A 93 0.20 -11.44 17.89
C GLY A 93 0.86 -12.48 16.96
N GLY A 94 1.07 -12.18 15.68
CA GLY A 94 1.81 -13.05 14.76
C GLY A 94 1.05 -14.28 14.29
N ARG A 95 -0.29 -14.27 14.40
CA ARG A 95 -1.13 -15.34 13.87
C ARG A 95 -1.38 -15.14 12.38
N PRO A 96 -1.46 -16.21 11.56
CA PRO A 96 -1.86 -16.07 10.15
C PRO A 96 -3.17 -15.31 10.02
N GLY A 97 -3.22 -14.34 9.13
CA GLY A 97 -4.42 -13.54 8.88
C GLY A 97 -5.59 -14.41 8.41
N VAL A 98 -6.78 -14.13 8.92
CA VAL A 98 -7.97 -15.01 8.84
C VAL A 98 -8.55 -15.17 7.43
N ARG A 99 -8.05 -14.44 6.40
CA ARG A 99 -8.64 -14.48 5.05
C ARG A 99 -7.59 -14.30 3.94
N PRO A 100 -6.73 -15.29 3.69
CA PRO A 100 -5.65 -15.16 2.68
C PRO A 100 -6.17 -14.90 1.25
N SER A 101 -7.40 -15.28 0.92
CA SER A 101 -8.02 -15.03 -0.39
C SER A 101 -8.35 -13.56 -0.68
N GLN A 102 -8.29 -12.69 0.32
CA GLN A 102 -8.54 -11.25 0.17
C GLN A 102 -7.29 -10.43 -0.20
N TRP A 103 -6.13 -11.05 -0.19
CA TRP A 103 -4.85 -10.41 -0.49
C TRP A 103 -4.37 -10.77 -1.90
N PHE A 104 -3.76 -9.85 -2.59
CA PHE A 104 -3.19 -10.09 -3.92
C PHE A 104 -2.02 -11.09 -3.87
N GLY A 105 -1.21 -11.05 -2.80
CA GLY A 105 -0.08 -11.96 -2.63
C GLY A 105 0.99 -11.78 -3.70
N VAL A 106 1.27 -10.54 -4.11
CA VAL A 106 2.17 -10.20 -5.22
C VAL A 106 3.45 -9.50 -4.78
N LEU A 107 3.55 -9.09 -3.53
CA LEU A 107 4.74 -8.46 -2.95
C LEU A 107 5.36 -9.40 -1.92
N PRO A 108 6.60 -9.89 -2.11
CA PRO A 108 7.22 -10.91 -1.26
C PRO A 108 7.69 -10.36 0.09
N VAL A 109 6.74 -9.99 0.92
CA VAL A 109 6.94 -9.57 2.31
C VAL A 109 5.91 -10.21 3.23
N THR A 110 6.26 -10.34 4.50
CA THR A 110 5.30 -10.62 5.58
C THR A 110 4.93 -9.31 6.25
N VAL A 111 3.64 -9.06 6.39
CA VAL A 111 3.11 -7.84 7.02
C VAL A 111 2.24 -8.20 8.21
N ARG A 112 2.51 -7.59 9.37
CA ARG A 112 1.68 -7.71 10.57
C ARG A 112 0.76 -6.50 10.67
N ARG A 113 -0.55 -6.76 10.76
CA ARG A 113 -1.57 -5.72 10.94
C ARG A 113 -1.59 -5.24 12.39
N ASN A 114 -1.90 -3.94 12.59
CA ASN A 114 -2.03 -3.33 13.92
C ASN A 114 -0.80 -3.58 14.83
N ALA A 115 0.40 -3.51 14.25
CA ALA A 115 1.64 -3.93 14.89
C ALA A 115 2.03 -3.04 16.08
N TYR A 116 1.66 -1.76 16.07
CA TYR A 116 2.09 -0.77 17.07
C TYR A 116 1.09 -0.58 18.23
N GLY A 117 0.08 -1.43 18.36
CA GLY A 117 -0.90 -1.38 19.45
C GLY A 117 -1.81 -0.14 19.44
N ARG A 118 -2.72 -0.04 20.45
CA ARG A 118 -3.73 1.04 20.48
C ARG A 118 -3.18 2.42 20.84
N GLN A 119 -2.13 2.51 21.64
CA GLN A 119 -1.59 3.79 22.17
C GLN A 119 -0.45 4.38 21.31
N LEU A 120 0.37 3.54 20.67
CA LEU A 120 1.51 3.97 19.83
C LEU A 120 1.22 3.85 18.32
N GLY A 121 -0.02 3.55 17.94
CA GLY A 121 -0.39 3.24 16.57
C GLY A 121 -0.32 4.41 15.59
N SER A 122 -0.13 5.65 16.08
CA SER A 122 -0.08 6.85 15.25
C SER A 122 0.96 7.83 15.80
N PHE A 123 1.94 8.18 14.98
CA PHE A 123 3.01 9.12 15.33
C PHE A 123 3.61 9.74 14.07
N ARG A 124 4.38 10.81 14.26
CA ARG A 124 5.18 11.44 13.20
C ARG A 124 6.64 11.37 13.58
N THR A 125 7.48 11.17 12.59
CA THR A 125 8.93 11.17 12.72
C THR A 125 9.57 11.71 11.46
N VAL A 126 10.89 11.81 11.47
CA VAL A 126 11.71 12.14 10.31
C VAL A 126 12.70 11.00 10.12
N GLY A 127 12.90 10.58 8.90
CA GLY A 127 13.80 9.47 8.58
C GLY A 127 14.45 9.61 7.21
N THR A 128 15.18 8.57 6.80
CA THR A 128 15.77 8.49 5.46
C THR A 128 14.87 7.62 4.59
N PHE A 129 14.56 8.10 3.39
CA PHE A 129 13.81 7.38 2.37
C PHE A 129 14.56 7.42 1.04
N ASP A 130 14.86 6.26 0.48
CA ASP A 130 15.56 6.09 -0.82
C ASP A 130 16.84 6.97 -0.90
N GLY A 131 17.63 6.92 0.18
CA GLY A 131 18.87 7.69 0.33
C GLY A 131 18.69 9.18 0.63
N LYS A 132 17.48 9.72 0.63
CA LYS A 132 17.19 11.12 0.98
C LYS A 132 16.96 11.23 2.49
N PRO A 133 17.75 12.05 3.21
CA PRO A 133 17.55 12.31 4.64
C PRO A 133 16.37 13.25 4.87
N ASP A 134 15.98 13.37 6.13
CA ASP A 134 15.01 14.35 6.65
C ASP A 134 13.62 14.27 6.00
N VAL A 135 13.22 13.07 5.57
CA VAL A 135 11.89 12.85 5.00
C VAL A 135 10.88 12.71 6.14
N PRO A 136 9.80 13.55 6.18
CA PRO A 136 8.72 13.41 7.14
C PRO A 136 7.97 12.09 6.91
N MET A 137 7.68 11.37 7.98
CA MET A 137 6.96 10.09 7.95
C MET A 137 5.81 10.11 8.94
N THR A 138 4.59 10.01 8.44
CA THR A 138 3.37 9.95 9.26
C THR A 138 2.86 8.52 9.31
N PHE A 139 2.85 7.94 10.50
CA PHE A 139 2.33 6.59 10.77
C PHE A 139 0.94 6.71 11.39
N ILE A 140 -0.06 5.99 10.87
CA ILE A 140 -1.43 5.96 11.39
C ILE A 140 -1.86 4.51 11.51
N ARG A 141 -1.94 3.98 12.73
CA ARG A 141 -2.25 2.57 12.99
C ARG A 141 -1.52 1.63 12.04
N ALA A 142 -0.24 1.93 11.84
CA ALA A 142 0.56 1.36 10.76
C ALA A 142 0.72 -0.16 10.90
N PRO A 143 0.76 -0.88 9.76
CA PRO A 143 1.26 -2.24 9.74
C PRO A 143 2.78 -2.24 9.92
N ALA A 144 3.35 -3.38 10.28
CA ALA A 144 4.80 -3.59 10.25
C ALA A 144 5.16 -4.63 9.21
N ILE A 145 6.22 -4.37 8.44
CA ILE A 145 6.88 -5.39 7.62
C ILE A 145 7.77 -6.20 8.58
N THR A 146 7.42 -7.47 8.81
CA THR A 146 8.14 -8.34 9.73
C THR A 146 9.21 -9.18 9.06
N ASP A 147 9.03 -9.52 7.78
CA ASP A 147 9.99 -10.25 6.98
C ASP A 147 10.01 -9.77 5.53
N VAL A 148 11.19 -9.83 4.94
CA VAL A 148 11.43 -9.69 3.50
C VAL A 148 11.71 -11.08 2.94
N LEU A 149 10.84 -11.56 2.03
CA LEU A 149 10.82 -12.96 1.61
C LEU A 149 11.64 -13.25 0.34
N ALA A 150 12.13 -12.22 -0.35
CA ALA A 150 12.96 -12.37 -1.54
C ALA A 150 14.17 -11.43 -1.49
N PRO A 151 15.34 -11.86 -1.98
CA PRO A 151 16.58 -11.10 -1.87
C PRO A 151 16.62 -9.85 -2.76
N ASP A 152 15.77 -9.77 -3.77
CA ASP A 152 15.63 -8.65 -4.70
C ASP A 152 14.60 -7.61 -4.26
N VAL A 153 14.05 -7.73 -3.05
CA VAL A 153 13.26 -6.66 -2.43
C VAL A 153 14.21 -5.62 -1.85
N GLU A 154 14.07 -4.40 -2.33
CA GLU A 154 14.85 -3.25 -1.88
C GLU A 154 14.14 -2.58 -0.69
N VAL A 155 14.85 -2.40 0.42
CA VAL A 155 14.35 -1.65 1.58
C VAL A 155 14.70 -0.17 1.40
N LEU A 156 13.69 0.68 1.25
CA LEU A 156 13.83 2.10 0.98
C LEU A 156 13.88 2.97 2.24
N SER A 157 13.29 2.50 3.34
CA SER A 157 13.35 3.15 4.64
C SER A 157 13.19 2.13 5.77
N THR A 158 13.72 2.49 6.94
CA THR A 158 13.59 1.73 8.19
C THR A 158 13.22 2.64 9.34
N PHE A 159 12.53 2.10 10.34
CA PHE A 159 12.27 2.72 11.63
C PHE A 159 12.40 1.66 12.73
N ASP A 160 13.17 1.95 13.78
CA ASP A 160 13.52 1.00 14.85
C ASP A 160 14.05 -0.36 14.32
N GLY A 161 14.84 -0.31 13.24
CA GLY A 161 15.42 -1.48 12.62
C GLY A 161 14.46 -2.31 11.74
N ALA A 162 13.18 -1.96 11.69
CA ALA A 162 12.19 -2.62 10.84
C ALA A 162 12.00 -1.88 9.50
N PRO A 163 11.82 -2.59 8.37
CA PRO A 163 11.48 -1.97 7.09
C PRO A 163 10.16 -1.21 7.16
N THR A 164 10.12 0.00 6.62
CA THR A 164 8.91 0.85 6.58
C THR A 164 8.51 1.29 5.19
N ALA A 165 9.40 1.13 4.21
CA ALA A 165 9.07 1.20 2.80
C ALA A 165 9.95 0.22 2.01
N VAL A 166 9.37 -0.39 1.00
CA VAL A 166 10.04 -1.37 0.14
C VAL A 166 9.70 -1.12 -1.33
N ARG A 167 10.64 -1.50 -2.21
CA ARG A 167 10.45 -1.58 -3.66
C ARG A 167 10.73 -3.00 -4.13
N TRP A 168 9.86 -3.51 -4.97
CA TRP A 168 10.08 -4.76 -5.66
C TRP A 168 9.46 -4.72 -7.05
N ARG A 169 10.30 -4.87 -8.08
CA ARG A 169 9.86 -4.75 -9.48
C ARG A 169 9.10 -3.44 -9.72
N ASN A 170 7.83 -3.53 -10.09
CA ASN A 170 6.92 -2.43 -10.37
C ASN A 170 6.15 -1.91 -9.14
N ILE A 171 6.41 -2.45 -7.95
CA ILE A 171 5.66 -2.13 -6.72
C ILE A 171 6.54 -1.32 -5.76
N THR A 172 6.05 -0.16 -5.31
CA THR A 172 6.58 0.56 -4.15
C THR A 172 5.52 0.65 -3.07
N ALA A 173 5.84 0.23 -1.86
CA ALA A 173 4.86 0.11 -0.78
C ALA A 173 5.41 0.65 0.55
N PHE A 174 4.51 1.27 1.33
CA PHE A 174 4.82 2.02 2.54
C PHE A 174 3.97 1.55 3.71
N THR A 175 4.56 1.49 4.89
CA THR A 175 3.80 1.36 6.16
C THR A 175 3.27 2.69 6.66
N TRP A 176 3.89 3.81 6.27
CA TRP A 176 3.54 5.18 6.61
C TRP A 176 2.84 5.88 5.44
N HIS A 177 2.36 7.11 5.66
CA HIS A 177 1.50 7.88 4.77
C HIS A 177 2.26 9.04 4.12
N PRO A 178 2.95 8.84 2.96
CA PRO A 178 3.62 9.93 2.24
C PRO A 178 2.65 11.01 1.77
N GLU A 179 1.41 10.65 1.46
CA GLU A 179 0.36 11.58 1.01
C GLU A 179 -0.09 12.59 2.07
N LEU A 180 0.30 12.40 3.33
CA LEU A 180 -0.01 13.30 4.44
C LEU A 180 1.16 14.22 4.82
N ASN A 181 2.26 14.19 4.07
CA ASN A 181 3.47 14.97 4.37
C ASN A 181 3.76 16.04 3.29
N THR A 182 2.70 16.53 2.62
CA THR A 182 2.75 17.60 1.62
C THR A 182 2.64 18.97 2.27
#